data_4578ed40f4521ffd6cb957c77207cd4d
#
_entry.id   4578ed40f4521ffd6cb957c77207cd4d
#
_cell.length_a   1.000
_cell.length_b   1.000
_cell.length_c   1.000
_cell.angle_alpha   90.00
_cell.angle_beta   90.00
_cell.angle_gamma   90.00
#
_symmetry.space_group_name_H-M   'P 1'
#
loop_
_entity.id
_entity.type
_entity.pdbx_description
1 polymer ?
#
loop_
_entity_poly.entity_id
_entity_poly.type
_entity_poly.pdbx_seq_one_letter_code
_entity_poly.pdbx_strand_id
1 'polypeptide(L)'
;MFSVKIFIVYAFVSLLYLFPAFKNMEIFGFYDTAFHINRALSLESIFSSPINFETFRSYGMQVNNFYPWLTLYPLFLLIKFTNLAIGYNLFLYIVTLITLFICHYVMYEITKKHVTSSFFAIIYTTSSFRSVEIFLRGAMGELLAMSILPLILLGFIKLYDSKKESWVMLAISMTLLIYTHVLSVAMTMVMIIIALIIQFYRKKKIEIFLIIKLIKAAIVTLLLSLAFIGPMIEQTLYQDLNRPYVDILQKRAIYLGKEFLIGSIDSELLSFGIGLTLLICLIILTFNFKKLGILSKITYIMGIISILLCTKIFPWFALQNTPLNIIQAPWRFMIFSTLFISFSVSLFISPQLEKFSYTRRRNFILLLILAISILN
;
A
#
# COMPACT_ATOMS: atom_id res chain seq x y z
N MET A 1 6.66 -1.02 -24.24
CA MET A 1 6.38 -0.42 -22.92
C MET A 1 7.40 -0.84 -21.88
N PHE A 2 7.53 -2.10 -21.52
CA PHE A 2 8.64 -2.59 -20.70
C PHE A 2 9.69 -3.28 -21.57
N SER A 3 10.95 -2.87 -21.46
CA SER A 3 12.05 -3.55 -22.12
C SER A 3 12.48 -4.78 -21.31
N VAL A 4 13.06 -5.79 -21.97
CA VAL A 4 13.67 -6.96 -21.30
C VAL A 4 14.67 -6.51 -20.22
N LYS A 5 15.40 -5.40 -20.45
CA LYS A 5 16.35 -4.83 -19.49
C LYS A 5 15.65 -4.38 -18.18
N ILE A 6 14.48 -3.73 -18.25
CA ILE A 6 13.72 -3.32 -17.07
C ILE A 6 13.24 -4.55 -16.31
N PHE A 7 12.77 -5.58 -17.01
CA PHE A 7 12.35 -6.83 -16.39
C PHE A 7 13.51 -7.49 -15.61
N ILE A 8 14.68 -7.65 -16.23
CA ILE A 8 15.87 -8.24 -15.58
C ILE A 8 16.26 -7.44 -14.33
N VAL A 9 16.27 -6.10 -14.41
CA VAL A 9 16.60 -5.25 -13.27
C VAL A 9 15.60 -5.44 -12.12
N TYR A 10 14.30 -5.50 -12.42
CA TYR A 10 13.29 -5.66 -11.37
C TYR A 10 13.26 -7.06 -10.78
N ALA A 11 13.50 -8.09 -11.60
CA ALA A 11 13.65 -9.44 -11.12
C ALA A 11 14.85 -9.55 -10.15
N PHE A 12 15.99 -8.91 -10.51
CA PHE A 12 17.17 -8.86 -9.66
C PHE A 12 16.93 -8.07 -8.37
N VAL A 13 16.29 -6.89 -8.45
CA VAL A 13 15.94 -6.09 -7.27
C VAL A 13 15.04 -6.86 -6.32
N SER A 14 14.04 -7.58 -6.87
CA SER A 14 13.13 -8.40 -6.06
C SER A 14 13.86 -9.54 -5.34
N LEU A 15 14.80 -10.22 -6.03
CA LEU A 15 15.63 -11.26 -5.42
C LEU A 15 16.56 -10.70 -4.34
N LEU A 16 17.19 -9.56 -4.60
CA LEU A 16 18.09 -8.92 -3.65
C LEU A 16 17.34 -8.45 -2.39
N TYR A 17 16.17 -7.86 -2.59
CA TYR A 17 15.31 -7.37 -1.50
C TYR A 17 14.80 -8.51 -0.60
N LEU A 18 14.45 -9.64 -1.21
CA LEU A 18 13.94 -10.83 -0.50
C LEU A 18 15.04 -11.86 -0.21
N PHE A 19 16.31 -11.50 -0.43
CA PHE A 19 17.44 -12.43 -0.24
C PHE A 19 17.44 -13.11 1.15
N PRO A 20 17.14 -12.42 2.27
CA PRO A 20 17.08 -13.06 3.58
C PRO A 20 16.08 -14.23 3.61
N ALA A 21 14.91 -14.06 2.98
CA ALA A 21 13.86 -15.07 2.95
C ALA A 21 14.25 -16.27 2.07
N PHE A 22 14.91 -16.04 0.95
CA PHE A 22 15.36 -17.11 0.05
C PHE A 22 16.60 -17.86 0.53
N LYS A 23 17.50 -17.20 1.26
CA LYS A 23 18.77 -17.81 1.69
C LYS A 23 18.56 -19.09 2.51
N ASN A 24 17.60 -19.07 3.44
CA ASN A 24 17.31 -20.21 4.31
C ASN A 24 15.93 -20.81 4.06
N MET A 25 15.19 -20.34 3.05
CA MET A 25 13.77 -20.66 2.82
C MET A 25 12.92 -20.44 4.07
N GLU A 26 13.19 -19.34 4.79
CA GLU A 26 12.48 -18.98 6.01
C GLU A 26 11.17 -18.24 5.69
N ILE A 27 10.18 -18.47 6.54
CA ILE A 27 8.93 -17.71 6.55
C ILE A 27 9.07 -16.62 7.60
N PHE A 28 9.21 -15.39 7.13
CA PHE A 28 9.30 -14.22 8.00
C PHE A 28 7.92 -13.72 8.42
N GLY A 29 7.93 -12.87 9.45
CA GLY A 29 6.73 -12.24 9.99
C GLY A 29 6.20 -12.99 11.21
N PHE A 30 6.19 -12.30 12.36
CA PHE A 30 5.87 -12.94 13.64
C PHE A 30 4.42 -12.71 14.09
N TYR A 31 3.73 -11.70 13.56
CA TYR A 31 2.42 -11.28 14.09
C TYR A 31 1.25 -11.84 13.27
N ASP A 32 1.16 -11.49 11.99
CA ASP A 32 -0.01 -11.78 11.16
C ASP A 32 0.22 -12.98 10.21
N THR A 33 1.46 -13.44 10.07
CA THR A 33 1.87 -14.48 9.11
C THR A 33 1.09 -15.77 9.28
N ALA A 34 1.02 -16.29 10.51
CA ALA A 34 0.32 -17.55 10.78
C ALA A 34 -1.18 -17.44 10.47
N PHE A 35 -1.80 -16.29 10.76
CA PHE A 35 -3.18 -16.02 10.41
C PHE A 35 -3.40 -16.04 8.89
N HIS A 36 -2.55 -15.37 8.12
CA HIS A 36 -2.67 -15.31 6.67
C HIS A 36 -2.34 -16.65 5.98
N ILE A 37 -1.40 -17.43 6.50
CA ILE A 37 -1.12 -18.78 6.02
C ILE A 37 -2.33 -19.69 6.26
N ASN A 38 -2.90 -19.68 7.45
CA ASN A 38 -4.09 -20.45 7.76
C ASN A 38 -5.27 -20.06 6.88
N ARG A 39 -5.43 -18.76 6.58
CA ARG A 39 -6.43 -18.30 5.61
C ARG A 39 -6.16 -18.83 4.20
N ALA A 40 -4.89 -18.78 3.75
CA ALA A 40 -4.54 -19.27 2.42
C ALA A 40 -4.80 -20.78 2.29
N LEU A 41 -4.39 -21.58 3.28
CA LEU A 41 -4.60 -23.03 3.28
C LEU A 41 -6.08 -23.42 3.24
N SER A 42 -6.95 -22.61 3.85
CA SER A 42 -8.40 -22.87 3.85
C SER A 42 -9.11 -22.49 2.55
N LEU A 43 -8.42 -21.95 1.57
CA LEU A 43 -9.04 -21.58 0.29
C LEU A 43 -9.27 -22.79 -0.63
N GLU A 44 -8.91 -24.00 -0.23
CA GLU A 44 -9.16 -25.22 -1.00
C GLU A 44 -10.67 -25.45 -1.22
N SER A 45 -11.47 -25.19 -0.19
CA SER A 45 -12.93 -25.36 -0.23
C SER A 45 -13.71 -24.08 -0.55
N ILE A 46 -13.05 -22.96 -0.86
CA ILE A 46 -13.68 -21.63 -0.97
C ILE A 46 -14.87 -21.56 -1.96
N PHE A 47 -14.83 -22.34 -3.03
CA PHE A 47 -15.89 -22.36 -4.04
C PHE A 47 -17.09 -23.24 -3.64
N SER A 48 -16.95 -24.08 -2.61
CA SER A 48 -18.05 -24.89 -2.05
C SER A 48 -18.58 -24.29 -0.76
N SER A 49 -17.73 -23.67 0.05
CA SER A 49 -18.11 -23.00 1.30
C SER A 49 -17.13 -21.88 1.65
N PRO A 50 -17.62 -20.68 1.99
CA PRO A 50 -16.79 -19.61 2.52
C PRO A 50 -16.36 -19.84 3.97
N ILE A 51 -16.95 -20.82 4.65
CA ILE A 51 -16.64 -21.17 6.03
C ILE A 51 -15.38 -22.03 6.06
N ASN A 52 -14.40 -21.60 6.83
CA ASN A 52 -13.16 -22.33 7.02
C ASN A 52 -13.31 -23.39 8.10
N PHE A 53 -13.33 -24.66 7.71
CA PHE A 53 -13.30 -25.82 8.59
C PHE A 53 -11.94 -26.52 8.66
N GLU A 54 -11.00 -26.17 7.82
CA GLU A 54 -9.71 -26.87 7.68
C GLU A 54 -8.66 -26.37 8.67
N THR A 55 -8.73 -25.09 9.02
CA THR A 55 -7.79 -24.43 9.93
C THR A 55 -8.55 -23.83 11.12
N PHE A 56 -7.89 -23.06 11.98
CA PHE A 56 -8.50 -22.45 13.16
C PHE A 56 -9.24 -23.47 14.07
N ARG A 57 -8.59 -24.63 14.30
CA ARG A 57 -9.11 -25.74 15.14
C ARG A 57 -10.37 -26.43 14.59
N SER A 58 -10.68 -26.24 13.31
CA SER A 58 -11.81 -26.91 12.61
C SER A 58 -13.21 -26.66 13.18
N TYR A 59 -13.39 -25.60 13.96
CA TYR A 59 -14.72 -25.24 14.50
C TYR A 59 -15.65 -24.55 13.50
N GLY A 60 -15.13 -24.21 12.31
CA GLY A 60 -15.82 -23.39 11.33
C GLY A 60 -15.68 -21.89 11.63
N MET A 61 -14.92 -21.19 10.81
CA MET A 61 -14.70 -19.76 10.94
C MET A 61 -15.09 -19.04 9.65
N GLN A 62 -15.97 -18.05 9.76
CA GLN A 62 -16.45 -17.26 8.60
C GLN A 62 -15.45 -16.18 8.16
N VAL A 63 -14.17 -16.43 8.29
CA VAL A 63 -13.13 -15.42 8.01
C VAL A 63 -13.18 -14.91 6.57
N ASN A 64 -13.52 -15.77 5.60
CA ASN A 64 -13.54 -15.40 4.18
C ASN A 64 -14.73 -14.51 3.79
N ASN A 65 -15.79 -14.45 4.62
CA ASN A 65 -16.89 -13.51 4.43
C ASN A 65 -16.53 -12.08 4.89
N PHE A 66 -15.59 -11.93 5.84
CA PHE A 66 -15.23 -10.64 6.44
C PHE A 66 -13.84 -10.15 6.05
N TYR A 67 -12.99 -11.03 5.56
CA TYR A 67 -11.66 -10.69 5.11
C TYR A 67 -11.46 -11.16 3.65
N PRO A 68 -11.17 -10.24 2.71
CA PRO A 68 -11.09 -10.56 1.28
C PRO A 68 -10.03 -11.63 1.00
N TRP A 69 -10.36 -12.58 0.16
CA TRP A 69 -9.51 -13.74 -0.11
C TRP A 69 -8.98 -13.81 -1.56
N LEU A 70 -9.59 -13.07 -2.49
CA LEU A 70 -9.29 -13.20 -3.92
C LEU A 70 -7.81 -12.97 -4.23
N THR A 71 -7.20 -11.94 -3.66
CA THR A 71 -5.78 -11.64 -3.88
C THR A 71 -4.83 -12.55 -3.10
N LEU A 72 -5.36 -13.32 -2.14
CA LEU A 72 -4.61 -14.34 -1.40
C LEU A 72 -4.66 -15.71 -2.09
N TYR A 73 -5.62 -15.93 -3.01
CA TYR A 73 -5.79 -17.21 -3.71
C TYR A 73 -4.53 -17.67 -4.47
N PRO A 74 -3.74 -16.79 -5.12
CA PRO A 74 -2.46 -17.19 -5.71
C PRO A 74 -1.45 -17.76 -4.71
N LEU A 75 -1.43 -17.28 -3.45
CA LEU A 75 -0.59 -17.86 -2.40
C LEU A 75 -1.01 -19.31 -2.11
N PHE A 76 -2.32 -19.58 -1.99
CA PHE A 76 -2.83 -20.94 -1.84
C PHE A 76 -2.34 -21.85 -2.97
N LEU A 77 -2.48 -21.43 -4.22
CA LEU A 77 -2.04 -22.21 -5.38
C LEU A 77 -0.54 -22.52 -5.34
N LEU A 78 0.27 -21.51 -5.03
CA LEU A 78 1.73 -21.71 -4.93
C LEU A 78 2.12 -22.68 -3.83
N ILE A 79 1.47 -22.60 -2.66
CA ILE A 79 1.70 -23.56 -1.57
C ILE A 79 1.26 -24.97 -2.00
N LYS A 80 0.09 -25.09 -2.64
CA LYS A 80 -0.46 -26.37 -3.08
C LYS A 80 0.43 -27.09 -4.11
N PHE A 81 1.02 -26.35 -5.04
CA PHE A 81 1.87 -26.91 -6.10
C PHE A 81 3.35 -27.05 -5.71
N THR A 82 3.76 -26.51 -4.57
CA THR A 82 5.14 -26.60 -4.09
C THR A 82 5.18 -27.13 -2.65
N ASN A 83 5.51 -26.28 -1.71
CA ASN A 83 5.36 -26.46 -0.27
C ASN A 83 5.18 -25.09 0.39
N LEU A 84 4.94 -25.09 1.70
CA LEU A 84 4.64 -23.88 2.44
C LEU A 84 5.73 -22.81 2.30
N ALA A 85 7.00 -23.16 2.51
CA ALA A 85 8.11 -22.21 2.48
C ALA A 85 8.38 -21.68 1.06
N ILE A 86 8.43 -22.57 0.08
CA ILE A 86 8.66 -22.18 -1.33
C ILE A 86 7.48 -21.35 -1.84
N GLY A 87 6.25 -21.80 -1.62
CA GLY A 87 5.05 -21.10 -2.09
C GLY A 87 4.91 -19.73 -1.50
N TYR A 88 5.17 -19.57 -0.19
CA TYR A 88 5.13 -18.28 0.50
C TYR A 88 6.19 -17.31 -0.05
N ASN A 89 7.44 -17.73 -0.13
CA ASN A 89 8.54 -16.87 -0.61
C ASN A 89 8.40 -16.52 -2.09
N LEU A 90 7.94 -17.48 -2.92
CA LEU A 90 7.65 -17.22 -4.32
C LEU A 90 6.50 -16.22 -4.49
N PHE A 91 5.46 -16.30 -3.65
CA PHE A 91 4.38 -15.33 -3.63
C PHE A 91 4.89 -13.92 -3.30
N LEU A 92 5.72 -13.77 -2.26
CA LEU A 92 6.34 -12.49 -1.92
C LEU A 92 7.18 -11.92 -3.07
N TYR A 93 7.92 -12.79 -3.75
CA TYR A 93 8.72 -12.41 -4.93
C TYR A 93 7.83 -11.87 -6.06
N ILE A 94 6.78 -12.60 -6.42
CA ILE A 94 5.83 -12.20 -7.47
C ILE A 94 5.15 -10.87 -7.09
N VAL A 95 4.68 -10.73 -5.86
CA VAL A 95 4.03 -9.50 -5.38
C VAL A 95 5.00 -8.31 -5.42
N THR A 96 6.26 -8.52 -5.03
CA THR A 96 7.29 -7.47 -5.09
C THR A 96 7.59 -7.07 -6.53
N LEU A 97 7.73 -8.03 -7.43
CA LEU A 97 7.95 -7.79 -8.85
C LEU A 97 6.76 -7.04 -9.49
N ILE A 98 5.54 -7.46 -9.22
CA ILE A 98 4.32 -6.79 -9.68
C ILE A 98 4.26 -5.36 -9.15
N THR A 99 4.61 -5.13 -7.88
CA THR A 99 4.63 -3.77 -7.30
C THR A 99 5.60 -2.85 -8.03
N LEU A 100 6.81 -3.34 -8.35
CA LEU A 100 7.79 -2.58 -9.14
C LEU A 100 7.23 -2.19 -10.51
N PHE A 101 6.57 -3.12 -11.21
CA PHE A 101 5.95 -2.83 -12.51
C PHE A 101 4.78 -1.85 -12.40
N ILE A 102 3.93 -1.99 -11.41
CA ILE A 102 2.82 -1.05 -11.16
C ILE A 102 3.35 0.36 -10.90
N CYS A 103 4.31 0.50 -10.00
CA CYS A 103 4.91 1.79 -9.67
C CYS A 103 5.58 2.42 -10.91
N HIS A 104 6.33 1.62 -11.68
CA HIS A 104 6.92 2.08 -12.93
C HIS A 104 5.85 2.58 -13.91
N TYR A 105 4.82 1.78 -14.14
CA TYR A 105 3.70 2.15 -15.01
C TYR A 105 3.07 3.47 -14.58
N VAL A 106 2.74 3.62 -13.30
CA VAL A 106 2.11 4.81 -12.73
C VAL A 106 2.95 6.06 -12.97
N MET A 107 4.22 6.00 -12.64
CA MET A 107 5.11 7.15 -12.82
C MET A 107 5.41 7.43 -14.30
N TYR A 108 5.48 6.38 -15.14
CA TYR A 108 5.67 6.52 -16.58
C TYR A 108 4.46 7.17 -17.25
N GLU A 109 3.25 6.84 -16.83
CA GLU A 109 2.03 7.49 -17.35
C GLU A 109 2.07 9.02 -17.16
N ILE A 110 2.66 9.48 -16.07
CA ILE A 110 2.72 10.90 -15.71
C ILE A 110 3.93 11.60 -16.33
N THR A 111 5.11 10.97 -16.30
CA THR A 111 6.36 11.61 -16.67
C THR A 111 6.87 11.25 -18.06
N LYS A 112 6.44 10.10 -18.60
CA LYS A 112 6.94 9.46 -19.84
C LYS A 112 8.45 9.17 -19.79
N LYS A 113 9.02 9.00 -18.59
CA LYS A 113 10.47 8.87 -18.37
C LYS A 113 10.79 7.60 -17.59
N HIS A 114 11.46 6.64 -18.22
CA HIS A 114 11.78 5.35 -17.62
C HIS A 114 12.68 5.44 -16.38
N VAL A 115 13.66 6.36 -16.37
CA VAL A 115 14.60 6.51 -15.23
C VAL A 115 13.85 6.99 -13.98
N THR A 116 13.03 8.03 -14.13
CA THR A 116 12.17 8.53 -13.03
C THR A 116 11.21 7.46 -12.55
N SER A 117 10.64 6.69 -13.46
CA SER A 117 9.72 5.61 -13.16
C SER A 117 10.39 4.48 -12.37
N SER A 118 11.62 4.12 -12.76
CA SER A 118 12.41 3.12 -12.02
C SER A 118 12.82 3.63 -10.64
N PHE A 119 13.16 4.91 -10.51
CA PHE A 119 13.48 5.51 -9.22
C PHE A 119 12.28 5.43 -8.26
N PHE A 120 11.09 5.84 -8.71
CA PHE A 120 9.87 5.71 -7.90
C PHE A 120 9.59 4.26 -7.53
N ALA A 121 9.64 3.35 -8.51
CA ALA A 121 9.37 1.94 -8.31
C ALA A 121 10.27 1.34 -7.22
N ILE A 122 11.58 1.60 -7.29
CA ILE A 122 12.55 1.06 -6.34
C ILE A 122 12.33 1.65 -4.94
N ILE A 123 12.29 2.99 -4.80
CA ILE A 123 12.14 3.64 -3.48
C ILE A 123 10.85 3.23 -2.77
N TYR A 124 9.74 3.17 -3.51
CA TYR A 124 8.47 2.79 -2.91
C TYR A 124 8.44 1.31 -2.51
N THR A 125 8.87 0.42 -3.42
CA THR A 125 8.76 -1.03 -3.21
C THR A 125 9.71 -1.54 -2.15
N THR A 126 10.88 -0.92 -1.99
CA THR A 126 11.89 -1.29 -0.97
C THR A 126 11.88 -0.36 0.23
N SER A 127 10.77 0.33 0.49
CA SER A 127 10.65 1.23 1.64
C SER A 127 10.67 0.46 2.97
N SER A 128 11.19 1.11 4.02
CA SER A 128 11.27 0.53 5.36
C SER A 128 9.90 0.02 5.86
N PHE A 129 8.82 0.78 5.66
CA PHE A 129 7.51 0.34 6.09
C PHE A 129 7.05 -0.94 5.36
N ARG A 130 7.34 -1.07 4.05
CA ARG A 130 7.04 -2.30 3.31
C ARG A 130 7.91 -3.47 3.80
N SER A 131 9.17 -3.23 4.17
CA SER A 131 10.04 -4.25 4.78
C SER A 131 9.45 -4.75 6.11
N VAL A 132 8.90 -3.85 6.91
CA VAL A 132 8.20 -4.22 8.15
C VAL A 132 6.98 -5.11 7.85
N GLU A 133 6.18 -4.78 6.83
CA GLU A 133 5.01 -5.60 6.45
C GLU A 133 5.40 -7.02 6.00
N ILE A 134 6.57 -7.18 5.37
CA ILE A 134 7.07 -8.48 4.88
C ILE A 134 7.78 -9.24 6.00
N PHE A 135 8.81 -8.64 6.59
CA PHE A 135 9.78 -9.36 7.42
C PHE A 135 9.42 -9.39 8.91
N LEU A 136 8.67 -8.41 9.38
CA LEU A 136 8.32 -8.32 10.81
C LEU A 136 6.86 -8.70 11.06
N ARG A 137 5.92 -8.11 10.35
CA ARG A 137 4.49 -8.33 10.59
C ARG A 137 3.91 -9.55 9.85
N GLY A 138 4.29 -9.73 8.59
CA GLY A 138 3.63 -10.69 7.70
C GLY A 138 2.19 -10.30 7.36
N ALA A 139 1.88 -9.00 7.33
CA ALA A 139 0.53 -8.48 7.12
C ALA A 139 0.17 -8.45 5.63
N MET A 140 -0.19 -9.61 5.07
CA MET A 140 -0.45 -9.80 3.64
C MET A 140 -1.49 -8.84 3.08
N GLY A 141 -2.55 -8.52 3.82
CA GLY A 141 -3.58 -7.60 3.36
C GLY A 141 -3.02 -6.19 3.10
N GLU A 142 -2.25 -5.64 4.03
CA GLU A 142 -1.62 -4.33 3.91
C GLU A 142 -0.51 -4.34 2.84
N LEU A 143 0.30 -5.38 2.80
CA LEU A 143 1.34 -5.57 1.79
C LEU A 143 0.77 -5.54 0.35
N LEU A 144 -0.31 -6.28 0.12
CA LEU A 144 -0.99 -6.32 -1.18
C LEU A 144 -1.69 -5.00 -1.49
N ALA A 145 -2.28 -4.34 -0.49
CA ALA A 145 -2.85 -3.00 -0.64
C ALA A 145 -1.79 -1.99 -1.09
N MET A 146 -0.57 -2.03 -0.53
CA MET A 146 0.55 -1.20 -0.98
C MET A 146 0.86 -1.40 -2.47
N SER A 147 0.64 -2.58 -3.02
CA SER A 147 0.84 -2.81 -4.47
C SER A 147 -0.23 -2.13 -5.33
N ILE A 148 -1.43 -1.92 -4.82
CA ILE A 148 -2.58 -1.35 -5.53
C ILE A 148 -2.66 0.18 -5.38
N LEU A 149 -2.27 0.73 -4.23
CA LEU A 149 -2.38 2.16 -3.93
C LEU A 149 -1.78 3.09 -4.99
N PRO A 150 -0.64 2.80 -5.67
CA PRO A 150 -0.16 3.62 -6.76
C PRO A 150 -1.14 3.73 -7.93
N LEU A 151 -1.88 2.65 -8.26
CA LEU A 151 -2.91 2.68 -9.29
C LEU A 151 -4.08 3.58 -8.90
N ILE A 152 -4.46 3.58 -7.61
CA ILE A 152 -5.50 4.47 -7.08
C ILE A 152 -5.07 5.93 -7.21
N LEU A 153 -3.81 6.23 -6.84
CA LEU A 153 -3.25 7.57 -7.02
C LEU A 153 -3.31 8.01 -8.49
N LEU A 154 -2.89 7.15 -9.43
CA LEU A 154 -2.99 7.44 -10.86
C LEU A 154 -4.46 7.63 -11.29
N GLY A 155 -5.36 6.75 -10.84
CA GLY A 155 -6.78 6.83 -11.13
C GLY A 155 -7.38 8.16 -10.66
N PHE A 156 -7.03 8.59 -9.44
CA PHE A 156 -7.46 9.88 -8.89
C PHE A 156 -6.90 11.07 -9.69
N ILE A 157 -5.63 11.03 -10.08
CA ILE A 157 -5.02 12.06 -10.93
C ILE A 157 -5.73 12.13 -12.28
N LYS A 158 -6.02 10.97 -12.90
CA LYS A 158 -6.70 10.89 -14.19
C LYS A 158 -8.15 11.41 -14.17
N LEU A 159 -8.80 11.52 -13.02
CA LEU A 159 -10.14 12.14 -12.93
C LEU A 159 -10.16 13.57 -13.47
N TYR A 160 -9.03 14.27 -13.41
CA TYR A 160 -8.90 15.63 -13.92
C TYR A 160 -8.65 15.69 -15.45
N ASP A 161 -8.47 14.55 -16.10
CA ASP A 161 -8.37 14.48 -17.55
C ASP A 161 -9.74 14.77 -18.20
N SER A 162 -9.73 15.37 -19.39
CA SER A 162 -10.94 15.66 -20.15
C SER A 162 -11.64 14.42 -20.70
N LYS A 163 -10.95 13.26 -20.76
CA LYS A 163 -11.51 12.00 -21.27
C LYS A 163 -12.70 11.54 -20.43
N LYS A 164 -13.77 11.07 -21.11
CA LYS A 164 -15.00 10.61 -20.46
C LYS A 164 -14.77 9.41 -19.55
N GLU A 165 -13.90 8.48 -19.96
CA GLU A 165 -13.62 7.20 -19.26
C GLU A 165 -12.48 7.30 -18.23
N SER A 166 -12.00 8.51 -17.92
CA SER A 166 -10.86 8.71 -17.00
C SER A 166 -11.11 8.20 -15.55
N TRP A 167 -12.37 7.96 -15.19
CA TRP A 167 -12.78 7.41 -13.88
C TRP A 167 -12.60 5.88 -13.79
N VAL A 168 -12.48 5.16 -14.91
CA VAL A 168 -12.41 3.69 -14.95
C VAL A 168 -11.20 3.15 -14.19
N MET A 169 -10.05 3.80 -14.31
CA MET A 169 -8.84 3.40 -13.57
C MET A 169 -9.07 3.44 -12.06
N LEU A 170 -9.74 4.46 -11.56
CA LEU A 170 -10.06 4.57 -10.13
C LEU A 170 -11.05 3.46 -9.71
N ALA A 171 -12.08 3.21 -10.52
CA ALA A 171 -13.07 2.17 -10.22
C ALA A 171 -12.41 0.78 -10.12
N ILE A 172 -11.60 0.39 -11.10
CA ILE A 172 -10.93 -0.91 -11.12
C ILE A 172 -9.96 -1.04 -9.95
N SER A 173 -9.13 -0.03 -9.70
CA SER A 173 -8.16 -0.10 -8.61
C SER A 173 -8.80 -0.09 -7.23
N MET A 174 -9.91 0.63 -7.02
CA MET A 174 -10.68 0.56 -5.78
C MET A 174 -11.36 -0.81 -5.61
N THR A 175 -11.89 -1.41 -6.68
CA THR A 175 -12.41 -2.78 -6.65
C THR A 175 -11.33 -3.77 -6.23
N LEU A 176 -10.14 -3.70 -6.83
CA LEU A 176 -9.01 -4.55 -6.42
C LEU A 176 -8.64 -4.34 -4.95
N LEU A 177 -8.69 -3.09 -4.45
CA LEU A 177 -8.41 -2.82 -3.05
C LEU A 177 -9.45 -3.43 -2.11
N ILE A 178 -10.74 -3.40 -2.48
CA ILE A 178 -11.82 -4.06 -1.72
C ILE A 178 -11.58 -5.57 -1.64
N TYR A 179 -11.19 -6.22 -2.74
CA TYR A 179 -10.83 -7.64 -2.77
C TYR A 179 -9.48 -7.96 -2.12
N THR A 180 -8.81 -6.97 -1.55
CA THR A 180 -7.50 -7.12 -0.92
C THR A 180 -7.55 -6.86 0.58
N HIS A 181 -7.97 -5.64 0.99
CA HIS A 181 -7.89 -5.22 2.39
C HIS A 181 -8.89 -4.10 2.73
N VAL A 182 -9.95 -4.43 3.45
CA VAL A 182 -11.06 -3.52 3.78
C VAL A 182 -10.60 -2.30 4.57
N LEU A 183 -9.67 -2.46 5.52
CA LEU A 183 -9.16 -1.31 6.30
C LEU A 183 -8.43 -0.30 5.42
N SER A 184 -7.66 -0.77 4.43
CA SER A 184 -7.00 0.12 3.46
C SER A 184 -8.02 0.86 2.60
N VAL A 185 -9.19 0.29 2.33
CA VAL A 185 -10.29 1.00 1.64
C VAL A 185 -10.75 2.18 2.49
N ALA A 186 -11.06 1.96 3.78
CA ALA A 186 -11.48 3.02 4.69
C ALA A 186 -10.45 4.16 4.77
N MET A 187 -9.17 3.82 4.97
CA MET A 187 -8.09 4.81 4.99
C MET A 187 -7.92 5.53 3.65
N THR A 188 -8.06 4.83 2.52
CA THR A 188 -8.00 5.43 1.19
C THR A 188 -9.13 6.43 0.97
N MET A 189 -10.34 6.13 1.45
CA MET A 189 -11.47 7.07 1.39
C MET A 189 -11.16 8.36 2.19
N VAL A 190 -10.58 8.24 3.39
CA VAL A 190 -10.12 9.41 4.17
C VAL A 190 -9.12 10.22 3.34
N MET A 191 -8.13 9.59 2.72
CA MET A 191 -7.12 10.29 1.92
C MET A 191 -7.71 10.94 0.66
N ILE A 192 -8.70 10.33 0.00
CA ILE A 192 -9.42 10.93 -1.14
C ILE A 192 -10.17 12.18 -0.68
N ILE A 193 -10.87 12.12 0.46
CA ILE A 193 -11.59 13.29 1.02
C ILE A 193 -10.60 14.43 1.31
N ILE A 194 -9.47 14.15 1.94
CA ILE A 194 -8.41 15.15 2.20
C ILE A 194 -7.89 15.75 0.88
N ALA A 195 -7.64 14.93 -0.15
CA ALA A 195 -7.20 15.40 -1.45
C ALA A 195 -8.24 16.32 -2.12
N LEU A 196 -9.53 16.00 -2.01
CA LEU A 196 -10.62 16.85 -2.52
C LEU A 196 -10.69 18.18 -1.76
N ILE A 197 -10.52 18.17 -0.45
CA ILE A 197 -10.46 19.38 0.37
C ILE A 197 -9.29 20.27 -0.07
N ILE A 198 -8.09 19.72 -0.23
CA ILE A 198 -6.91 20.46 -0.71
C ILE A 198 -7.19 21.08 -2.08
N GLN A 199 -7.79 20.32 -3.01
CA GLN A 199 -8.12 20.83 -4.33
C GLN A 199 -9.18 21.92 -4.28
N PHE A 200 -10.20 21.81 -3.43
CA PHE A 200 -11.21 22.83 -3.22
C PHE A 200 -10.58 24.15 -2.73
N TYR A 201 -9.72 24.09 -1.70
CA TYR A 201 -9.02 25.28 -1.21
C TYR A 201 -8.13 25.93 -2.26
N ARG A 202 -7.50 25.11 -3.11
CA ARG A 202 -6.64 25.59 -4.20
C ARG A 202 -7.43 26.25 -5.32
N LYS A 203 -8.52 25.64 -5.79
CA LYS A 203 -9.30 26.08 -6.95
C LYS A 203 -10.43 27.03 -6.61
N LYS A 204 -10.83 27.10 -5.33
CA LYS A 204 -11.97 27.86 -4.81
C LYS A 204 -13.31 27.57 -5.50
N LYS A 205 -13.42 26.40 -6.14
CA LYS A 205 -14.63 25.94 -6.82
C LYS A 205 -14.75 24.43 -6.78
N ILE A 206 -15.97 23.93 -6.78
CA ILE A 206 -16.30 22.53 -6.94
C ILE A 206 -16.52 22.25 -8.42
N GLU A 207 -15.82 21.27 -8.97
CA GLU A 207 -15.95 20.87 -10.36
C GLU A 207 -16.99 19.74 -10.47
N ILE A 208 -18.20 20.03 -10.89
CA ILE A 208 -19.31 19.08 -10.98
C ILE A 208 -18.95 17.84 -11.81
N PHE A 209 -18.20 18.01 -12.91
CA PHE A 209 -17.74 16.87 -13.70
C PHE A 209 -16.87 15.89 -12.89
N LEU A 210 -16.07 16.38 -11.95
CA LEU A 210 -15.26 15.53 -11.05
C LEU A 210 -16.16 14.70 -10.14
N ILE A 211 -17.20 15.34 -9.56
CA ILE A 211 -18.17 14.64 -8.71
C ILE A 211 -18.88 13.53 -9.48
N ILE A 212 -19.34 13.82 -10.71
CA ILE A 212 -19.98 12.82 -11.56
C ILE A 212 -19.05 11.63 -11.85
N LYS A 213 -17.78 11.89 -12.15
CA LYS A 213 -16.78 10.81 -12.34
C LYS A 213 -16.53 10.00 -11.07
N LEU A 214 -16.47 10.64 -9.92
CA LEU A 214 -16.33 9.97 -8.63
C LEU A 214 -17.54 9.08 -8.32
N ILE A 215 -18.76 9.58 -8.56
CA ILE A 215 -19.99 8.80 -8.39
C ILE A 215 -19.99 7.58 -9.33
N LYS A 216 -19.64 7.75 -10.61
CA LYS A 216 -19.52 6.63 -11.55
C LYS A 216 -18.48 5.61 -11.09
N ALA A 217 -17.32 6.07 -10.63
CA ALA A 217 -16.29 5.19 -10.10
C ALA A 217 -16.80 4.42 -8.87
N ALA A 218 -17.47 5.09 -7.94
CA ALA A 218 -18.02 4.47 -6.74
C ALA A 218 -19.09 3.41 -7.07
N ILE A 219 -20.04 3.73 -7.97
CA ILE A 219 -21.09 2.79 -8.38
C ILE A 219 -20.48 1.53 -9.01
N VAL A 220 -19.54 1.70 -9.96
CA VAL A 220 -18.92 0.56 -10.63
C VAL A 220 -18.04 -0.23 -9.64
N THR A 221 -17.32 0.43 -8.75
CA THR A 221 -16.58 -0.23 -7.67
C THR A 221 -17.50 -1.11 -6.83
N LEU A 222 -18.63 -0.59 -6.37
CA LEU A 222 -19.60 -1.34 -5.58
C LEU A 222 -20.17 -2.53 -6.36
N LEU A 223 -20.59 -2.32 -7.60
CA LEU A 223 -21.15 -3.40 -8.45
C LEU A 223 -20.13 -4.53 -8.67
N LEU A 224 -18.89 -4.21 -9.00
CA LEU A 224 -17.83 -5.19 -9.20
C LEU A 224 -17.41 -5.90 -7.90
N SER A 225 -17.67 -5.30 -6.75
CA SER A 225 -17.30 -5.85 -5.44
C SER A 225 -18.44 -6.61 -4.76
N LEU A 226 -19.62 -6.73 -5.38
CA LEU A 226 -20.80 -7.36 -4.80
C LEU A 226 -20.55 -8.82 -4.37
N ALA A 227 -19.72 -9.55 -5.09
CA ALA A 227 -19.40 -10.94 -4.74
C ALA A 227 -18.70 -11.07 -3.37
N PHE A 228 -18.05 -10.01 -2.87
CA PHE A 228 -17.48 -9.98 -1.52
C PHE A 228 -18.37 -9.20 -0.54
N ILE A 229 -18.81 -7.99 -0.93
CA ILE A 229 -19.58 -7.11 -0.05
C ILE A 229 -20.96 -7.68 0.27
N GLY A 230 -21.61 -8.34 -0.70
CA GLY A 230 -22.94 -8.92 -0.54
C GLY A 230 -23.01 -9.93 0.63
N PRO A 231 -22.24 -11.03 0.58
CA PRO A 231 -22.18 -11.98 1.69
C PRO A 231 -21.75 -11.36 3.02
N MET A 232 -20.82 -10.40 3.01
CA MET A 232 -20.38 -9.68 4.21
C MET A 232 -21.55 -8.91 4.86
N ILE A 233 -22.35 -8.18 4.07
CA ILE A 233 -23.52 -7.44 4.57
C ILE A 233 -24.58 -8.41 5.07
N GLU A 234 -24.90 -9.43 4.29
CA GLU A 234 -25.87 -10.45 4.66
C GLU A 234 -25.54 -11.03 6.03
N GLN A 235 -24.33 -11.54 6.23
CA GLN A 235 -23.90 -12.10 7.51
C GLN A 235 -23.95 -11.07 8.65
N THR A 236 -23.61 -9.81 8.37
CA THR A 236 -23.68 -8.74 9.39
C THR A 236 -25.11 -8.42 9.83
N LEU A 237 -26.09 -8.60 8.94
CA LEU A 237 -27.50 -8.35 9.23
C LEU A 237 -28.17 -9.50 9.97
N TYR A 238 -27.74 -10.75 9.72
CA TYR A 238 -28.38 -11.95 10.27
C TYR A 238 -27.72 -12.49 11.54
N GLN A 239 -26.52 -12.06 11.90
CA GLN A 239 -25.78 -12.57 13.05
C GLN A 239 -25.22 -11.46 13.91
N ASP A 240 -25.31 -11.62 15.22
CA ASP A 240 -24.54 -10.82 16.18
C ASP A 240 -23.07 -11.23 16.11
N LEU A 241 -22.26 -10.39 15.49
CA LEU A 241 -20.84 -10.65 15.31
C LEU A 241 -20.06 -10.16 16.53
N ASN A 242 -19.24 -11.04 17.09
CA ASN A 242 -18.22 -10.61 18.05
C ASN A 242 -17.22 -9.69 17.36
N ARG A 243 -17.30 -8.40 17.68
CA ARG A 243 -16.34 -7.42 17.17
C ARG A 243 -15.00 -7.60 17.85
N PRO A 244 -13.87 -7.54 17.12
CA PRO A 244 -12.57 -7.55 17.75
C PRO A 244 -12.46 -6.37 18.71
N TYR A 245 -11.73 -6.57 19.81
CA TYR A 245 -11.45 -5.49 20.75
C TYR A 245 -10.78 -4.32 20.01
N VAL A 246 -11.35 -3.14 20.15
CA VAL A 246 -10.79 -1.94 19.54
C VAL A 246 -9.85 -1.30 20.56
N ASP A 247 -8.56 -1.34 20.27
CA ASP A 247 -7.54 -0.67 21.06
C ASP A 247 -7.78 0.85 21.12
N ILE A 248 -7.19 1.49 22.13
CA ILE A 248 -7.22 2.95 22.22
C ILE A 248 -6.34 3.52 21.12
N LEU A 249 -6.97 4.14 20.11
CA LEU A 249 -6.29 4.69 18.93
C LEU A 249 -5.10 5.59 19.30
N GLN A 250 -5.27 6.46 20.31
CA GLN A 250 -4.21 7.37 20.75
C GLN A 250 -2.97 6.62 21.27
N LYS A 251 -3.14 5.45 21.88
CA LYS A 251 -2.02 4.62 22.36
C LYS A 251 -1.26 3.96 21.20
N ARG A 252 -1.98 3.63 20.10
CA ARG A 252 -1.42 2.99 18.90
C ARG A 252 -0.81 3.98 17.90
N ALA A 253 -0.87 5.28 18.18
CA ALA A 253 -0.19 6.29 17.38
C ALA A 253 1.28 6.43 17.78
N ILE A 254 2.14 6.83 16.84
CA ILE A 254 3.60 6.91 16.99
C ILE A 254 4.01 8.20 17.70
N TYR A 255 4.99 8.16 18.58
CA TYR A 255 5.65 9.36 19.08
C TYR A 255 6.59 9.98 18.02
N LEU A 256 6.55 11.31 17.87
CA LEU A 256 7.55 12.05 17.08
C LEU A 256 8.86 12.11 17.85
N GLY A 257 9.74 11.15 17.58
CA GLY A 257 11.03 11.04 18.23
C GLY A 257 11.84 9.93 17.61
N LYS A 258 12.63 9.24 18.40
CA LYS A 258 13.42 8.08 17.98
C LYS A 258 12.54 7.00 17.32
N GLU A 259 11.35 6.76 17.87
CA GLU A 259 10.38 5.80 17.36
C GLU A 259 9.91 6.12 15.92
N PHE A 260 9.69 7.41 15.64
CA PHE A 260 9.33 7.85 14.29
C PHE A 260 10.44 7.61 13.26
N LEU A 261 11.70 7.65 13.68
CA LEU A 261 12.85 7.48 12.78
C LEU A 261 13.17 6.01 12.54
N ILE A 262 13.23 5.21 13.59
CA ILE A 262 13.77 3.84 13.56
C ILE A 262 12.69 2.80 13.84
N GLY A 263 11.58 3.20 14.46
CA GLY A 263 10.61 2.28 15.08
C GLY A 263 11.02 1.90 16.48
N SER A 264 10.10 1.31 17.23
CA SER A 264 10.39 0.64 18.50
C SER A 264 9.76 -0.74 18.50
N ILE A 265 10.50 -1.71 19.03
CA ILE A 265 10.03 -3.05 19.30
C ILE A 265 9.92 -3.12 20.83
N ASP A 266 8.91 -2.47 21.38
CA ASP A 266 8.57 -2.62 22.79
C ASP A 266 7.44 -3.63 22.94
N SER A 267 7.46 -4.38 24.05
CA SER A 267 6.54 -5.48 24.33
C SER A 267 5.04 -5.09 24.30
N GLU A 268 4.73 -3.81 24.43
CA GLU A 268 3.36 -3.30 24.41
C GLU A 268 3.00 -2.49 23.16
N LEU A 269 3.97 -1.96 22.41
CA LEU A 269 3.74 -1.05 21.28
C LEU A 269 4.75 -1.28 20.16
N LEU A 270 4.30 -1.98 19.13
CA LEU A 270 5.00 -1.96 17.85
C LEU A 270 4.79 -0.59 17.21
N SER A 271 5.85 0.17 17.07
CA SER A 271 5.84 1.39 16.28
C SER A 271 6.81 1.25 15.12
N PHE A 272 6.37 1.68 13.96
CA PHE A 272 7.09 1.52 12.71
C PHE A 272 7.57 2.87 12.21
N GLY A 273 8.89 3.03 12.15
CA GLY A 273 9.51 4.27 11.71
C GLY A 273 9.36 4.54 10.21
N ILE A 274 9.57 5.80 9.83
CA ILE A 274 9.56 6.23 8.41
C ILE A 274 10.72 5.62 7.60
N GLY A 275 11.82 5.25 8.28
CA GLY A 275 13.04 4.76 7.68
C GLY A 275 13.91 5.86 7.06
N LEU A 276 15.22 5.57 6.97
CA LEU A 276 16.21 6.57 6.55
C LEU A 276 15.98 7.08 5.13
N THR A 277 15.62 6.20 4.21
CA THR A 277 15.40 6.57 2.79
C THR A 277 14.28 7.61 2.64
N LEU A 278 13.13 7.37 3.27
CA LEU A 278 12.01 8.32 3.21
C LEU A 278 12.27 9.58 4.01
N LEU A 279 13.02 9.51 5.11
CA LEU A 279 13.45 10.68 5.86
C LEU A 279 14.31 11.60 4.99
N ILE A 280 15.29 11.07 4.27
CA ILE A 280 16.11 11.84 3.33
C ILE A 280 15.23 12.47 2.25
N CYS A 281 14.30 11.72 1.67
CA CYS A 281 13.34 12.24 0.68
C CYS A 281 12.51 13.39 1.26
N LEU A 282 12.03 13.26 2.48
CA LEU A 282 11.26 14.28 3.18
C LEU A 282 12.07 15.55 3.40
N ILE A 283 13.32 15.42 3.85
CA ILE A 283 14.25 16.54 4.04
C ILE A 283 14.49 17.27 2.70
N ILE A 284 14.79 16.53 1.62
CA ILE A 284 15.00 17.10 0.28
C ILE A 284 13.77 17.90 -0.17
N LEU A 285 12.57 17.35 -0.02
CA LEU A 285 11.33 18.00 -0.41
C LEU A 285 11.03 19.24 0.43
N THR A 286 11.28 19.18 1.73
CA THR A 286 11.06 20.31 2.66
C THR A 286 11.94 21.50 2.29
N PHE A 287 13.26 21.29 2.12
CA PHE A 287 14.18 22.37 1.76
C PHE A 287 13.95 22.92 0.34
N ASN A 288 13.33 22.15 -0.54
CA ASN A 288 13.04 22.57 -1.90
C ASN A 288 11.57 22.86 -2.16
N PHE A 289 10.74 23.00 -1.13
CA PHE A 289 9.27 23.13 -1.26
C PHE A 289 8.83 24.21 -2.26
N LYS A 290 9.50 25.37 -2.27
CA LYS A 290 9.20 26.46 -3.21
C LYS A 290 9.40 26.07 -4.67
N LYS A 291 10.35 25.17 -4.96
CA LYS A 291 10.71 24.69 -6.31
C LYS A 291 9.85 23.52 -6.80
N LEU A 292 9.04 22.92 -5.93
CA LEU A 292 8.19 21.80 -6.31
C LEU A 292 7.12 22.23 -7.33
N GLY A 293 6.89 21.40 -8.34
CA GLY A 293 5.71 21.52 -9.22
C GLY A 293 4.41 21.27 -8.44
N ILE A 294 3.28 21.69 -9.01
CA ILE A 294 1.97 21.62 -8.32
C ILE A 294 1.64 20.21 -7.84
N LEU A 295 1.79 19.19 -8.70
CA LEU A 295 1.48 17.80 -8.34
C LEU A 295 2.40 17.30 -7.23
N SER A 296 3.72 17.61 -7.32
CA SER A 296 4.68 17.27 -6.27
C SER A 296 4.37 17.99 -4.94
N LYS A 297 3.92 19.25 -4.97
CA LYS A 297 3.48 19.97 -3.75
C LYS A 297 2.27 19.32 -3.11
N ILE A 298 1.25 18.96 -3.90
CA ILE A 298 0.05 18.33 -3.38
C ILE A 298 0.39 16.98 -2.75
N THR A 299 1.14 16.14 -3.45
CA THR A 299 1.54 14.82 -2.93
C THR A 299 2.47 14.94 -1.72
N TYR A 300 3.37 15.92 -1.68
CA TYR A 300 4.16 16.22 -0.48
C TYR A 300 3.28 16.59 0.72
N ILE A 301 2.30 17.49 0.54
CA ILE A 301 1.36 17.89 1.61
C ILE A 301 0.54 16.67 2.07
N MET A 302 0.07 15.84 1.15
CA MET A 302 -0.62 14.58 1.48
C MET A 302 0.28 13.64 2.29
N GLY A 303 1.57 13.56 1.96
CA GLY A 303 2.56 12.80 2.72
C GLY A 303 2.74 13.32 4.15
N ILE A 304 2.85 14.64 4.32
CA ILE A 304 2.93 15.27 5.66
C ILE A 304 1.66 15.01 6.47
N ILE A 305 0.47 15.16 5.86
CA ILE A 305 -0.79 14.86 6.55
C ILE A 305 -0.83 13.39 6.97
N SER A 306 -0.39 12.47 6.11
CA SER A 306 -0.32 11.05 6.45
C SER A 306 0.62 10.79 7.62
N ILE A 307 1.78 11.46 7.68
CA ILE A 307 2.69 11.40 8.83
C ILE A 307 2.00 11.91 10.10
N LEU A 308 1.33 13.06 10.02
CA LEU A 308 0.60 13.61 11.19
C LEU A 308 -0.47 12.64 11.69
N LEU A 309 -1.21 12.00 10.78
CA LEU A 309 -2.19 10.96 11.11
C LEU A 309 -1.55 9.72 11.75
N CYS A 310 -0.29 9.40 11.45
CA CYS A 310 0.42 8.31 12.14
C CYS A 310 0.75 8.64 13.59
N THR A 311 0.83 9.92 13.96
CA THR A 311 1.45 10.37 15.21
C THR A 311 0.45 10.72 16.30
N LYS A 312 0.95 10.76 17.55
CA LYS A 312 0.19 11.20 18.72
C LYS A 312 -0.13 12.70 18.74
N ILE A 313 0.41 13.49 17.80
CA ILE A 313 0.06 14.90 17.61
C ILE A 313 -1.41 15.03 17.17
N PHE A 314 -1.86 14.08 16.32
CA PHE A 314 -3.26 14.06 15.92
C PHE A 314 -4.12 13.53 17.08
N PRO A 315 -5.22 14.22 17.44
CA PRO A 315 -6.04 13.88 18.62
C PRO A 315 -6.95 12.67 18.36
N TRP A 316 -6.39 11.49 18.22
CA TRP A 316 -7.12 10.25 17.95
C TRP A 316 -8.15 9.91 19.01
N PHE A 317 -7.96 10.36 20.27
CA PHE A 317 -8.95 10.17 21.33
C PHE A 317 -10.32 10.75 20.97
N ALA A 318 -10.38 11.86 20.22
CA ALA A 318 -11.63 12.48 19.78
C ALA A 318 -12.40 11.61 18.76
N LEU A 319 -11.71 10.69 18.07
CA LEU A 319 -12.28 9.82 17.06
C LEU A 319 -12.51 8.37 17.57
N GLN A 320 -12.19 8.09 18.83
CA GLN A 320 -12.27 6.73 19.41
C GLN A 320 -13.67 6.13 19.29
N ASN A 321 -14.72 6.93 19.52
CA ASN A 321 -16.11 6.50 19.50
C ASN A 321 -16.83 6.80 18.17
N THR A 322 -16.07 7.00 17.09
CA THR A 322 -16.61 7.21 15.74
C THR A 322 -16.36 5.96 14.87
N PRO A 323 -17.01 5.82 13.69
CA PRO A 323 -16.71 4.74 12.76
C PRO A 323 -15.24 4.65 12.33
N LEU A 324 -14.46 5.72 12.51
CA LEU A 324 -13.02 5.72 12.21
C LEU A 324 -12.20 4.85 13.15
N ASN A 325 -12.76 4.37 14.27
CA ASN A 325 -12.09 3.39 15.14
C ASN A 325 -11.78 2.06 14.42
N ILE A 326 -12.45 1.80 13.29
CA ILE A 326 -12.16 0.64 12.42
C ILE A 326 -10.70 0.63 11.93
N ILE A 327 -10.02 1.78 11.90
CA ILE A 327 -8.62 1.90 11.52
C ILE A 327 -7.71 1.10 12.48
N GLN A 328 -8.14 0.91 13.74
CA GLN A 328 -7.47 0.15 14.82
C GLN A 328 -6.10 0.72 15.23
N ALA A 329 -5.26 1.10 14.27
CA ALA A 329 -3.91 1.60 14.52
C ALA A 329 -3.54 2.74 13.57
N PRO A 330 -3.40 3.98 14.09
CA PRO A 330 -3.05 5.15 13.30
C PRO A 330 -1.74 5.04 12.52
N TRP A 331 -0.74 4.30 13.03
CA TRP A 331 0.53 4.09 12.33
C TRP A 331 0.36 3.46 10.93
N ARG A 332 -0.78 2.81 10.63
CA ARG A 332 -1.09 2.29 9.29
C ARG A 332 -1.14 3.37 8.21
N PHE A 333 -1.38 4.63 8.55
CA PHE A 333 -1.26 5.74 7.58
C PHE A 333 0.16 5.92 7.02
N MET A 334 1.18 5.22 7.57
CA MET A 334 2.53 5.19 7.01
C MET A 334 2.56 4.63 5.57
N ILE A 335 1.62 3.77 5.19
CA ILE A 335 1.45 3.32 3.79
C ILE A 335 1.31 4.52 2.83
N PHE A 336 0.50 5.51 3.23
CA PHE A 336 0.22 6.69 2.42
C PHE A 336 1.39 7.69 2.45
N SER A 337 2.04 7.86 3.61
CA SER A 337 3.24 8.69 3.68
C SER A 337 4.34 8.13 2.78
N THR A 338 4.53 6.82 2.78
CA THR A 338 5.46 6.12 1.89
C THR A 338 5.13 6.38 0.42
N LEU A 339 3.87 6.22 0.02
CA LEU A 339 3.42 6.48 -1.35
C LEU A 339 3.66 7.93 -1.78
N PHE A 340 3.14 8.86 -1.00
CA PHE A 340 3.11 10.27 -1.41
C PHE A 340 4.50 10.93 -1.39
N ILE A 341 5.34 10.60 -0.41
CA ILE A 341 6.71 11.13 -0.33
C ILE A 341 7.58 10.56 -1.45
N SER A 342 7.54 9.24 -1.68
CA SER A 342 8.27 8.60 -2.78
C SER A 342 7.85 9.13 -4.15
N PHE A 343 6.55 9.34 -4.34
CA PHE A 343 6.00 9.89 -5.58
C PHE A 343 6.41 11.37 -5.77
N SER A 344 6.30 12.18 -4.73
CA SER A 344 6.66 13.60 -4.76
C SER A 344 8.13 13.82 -5.06
N VAL A 345 9.04 13.11 -4.39
CA VAL A 345 10.49 13.24 -4.64
C VAL A 345 10.86 12.78 -6.04
N SER A 346 10.22 11.73 -6.54
CA SER A 346 10.47 11.24 -7.91
C SER A 346 10.10 12.27 -8.97
N LEU A 347 8.98 12.96 -8.78
CA LEU A 347 8.61 14.08 -9.65
C LEU A 347 9.62 15.24 -9.56
N PHE A 348 10.06 15.57 -8.35
CA PHE A 348 10.98 16.67 -8.12
C PHE A 348 12.34 16.44 -8.76
N ILE A 349 12.91 15.24 -8.63
CA ILE A 349 14.25 14.94 -9.19
C ILE A 349 14.22 14.60 -10.68
N SER A 350 13.04 14.42 -11.28
CA SER A 350 12.89 14.02 -12.69
C SER A 350 13.68 14.91 -13.68
N PRO A 351 13.64 16.26 -13.57
CA PRO A 351 14.43 17.13 -14.47
C PRO A 351 15.95 16.98 -14.28
N GLN A 352 16.41 16.69 -13.06
CA GLN A 352 17.83 16.50 -12.76
C GLN A 352 18.34 15.18 -13.34
N LEU A 353 17.54 14.10 -13.21
CA LEU A 353 17.88 12.81 -13.80
C LEU A 353 18.02 12.86 -15.31
N GLU A 354 17.24 13.72 -15.98
CA GLU A 354 17.34 13.90 -17.43
C GLU A 354 18.65 14.59 -17.88
N LYS A 355 19.21 15.43 -17.05
CA LYS A 355 20.51 16.09 -17.34
C LYS A 355 21.71 15.15 -17.23
N PHE A 356 21.54 14.00 -16.58
CA PHE A 356 22.64 13.03 -16.44
C PHE A 356 22.89 12.30 -17.77
N SER A 357 24.18 12.07 -18.10
CA SER A 357 24.55 11.16 -19.18
C SER A 357 24.04 9.75 -18.92
N TYR A 358 23.94 8.93 -19.96
CA TYR A 358 23.49 7.54 -19.84
C TYR A 358 24.26 6.76 -18.75
N THR A 359 25.59 6.90 -18.72
CA THR A 359 26.48 6.26 -17.73
C THR A 359 26.15 6.73 -16.31
N ARG A 360 25.94 8.03 -16.09
CA ARG A 360 25.58 8.59 -14.77
C ARG A 360 24.21 8.11 -14.30
N ARG A 361 23.21 8.00 -15.20
CA ARG A 361 21.88 7.46 -14.87
C ARG A 361 21.96 6.00 -14.43
N ARG A 362 22.71 5.19 -15.17
CA ARG A 362 22.95 3.79 -14.82
C ARG A 362 23.61 3.65 -13.46
N ASN A 363 24.70 4.39 -13.23
CA ASN A 363 25.45 4.34 -11.98
C ASN A 363 24.58 4.81 -10.80
N PHE A 364 23.75 5.85 -10.99
CA PHE A 364 22.81 6.32 -9.97
C PHE A 364 21.80 5.23 -9.57
N ILE A 365 21.22 4.53 -10.53
CA ILE A 365 20.29 3.40 -10.24
C ILE A 365 21.02 2.28 -9.53
N LEU A 366 22.25 1.92 -9.96
CA LEU A 366 23.04 0.89 -9.30
C LEU A 366 23.40 1.26 -7.86
N LEU A 367 23.82 2.49 -7.62
CA LEU A 367 24.10 3.00 -6.27
C LEU A 367 22.84 3.02 -5.40
N LEU A 368 21.70 3.37 -5.96
CA LEU A 368 20.42 3.33 -5.25
C LEU A 368 20.06 1.90 -4.83
N ILE A 369 20.19 0.94 -5.73
CA ILE A 369 19.96 -0.48 -5.42
C ILE A 369 20.91 -0.95 -4.32
N LEU A 370 22.18 -0.60 -4.41
CA LEU A 370 23.20 -0.97 -3.42
C LEU A 370 22.93 -0.33 -2.05
N ALA A 371 22.57 0.96 -2.03
CA ALA A 371 22.25 1.67 -0.79
C ALA A 371 21.02 1.05 -0.10
N ILE A 372 19.99 0.69 -0.87
CA ILE A 372 18.79 0.05 -0.33
C ILE A 372 19.10 -1.34 0.23
N SER A 373 19.97 -2.11 -0.44
CA SER A 373 20.37 -3.45 0.07
C SER A 373 21.23 -3.40 1.34
N ILE A 374 21.84 -2.24 1.64
CA ILE A 374 22.61 -2.04 2.87
C ILE A 374 21.73 -1.48 4.01
N LEU A 375 20.70 -0.69 3.68
CA LEU A 375 19.88 0.05 4.64
C LEU A 375 18.62 -0.71 5.09
N ASN A 376 18.28 -1.82 4.41
CA ASN A 376 17.19 -2.74 4.77
C ASN A 376 17.73 -4.09 5.24
#